data_866eaf4a4d1f8b9ec4d229e4c10d6c29
#
_entry.id   866eaf4a4d1f8b9ec4d229e4c10d6c29
#
_cell.length_a   1.000
_cell.length_b   1.000
_cell.length_c   1.000
_cell.angle_alpha   90.00
_cell.angle_beta   90.00
_cell.angle_gamma   90.00
#
_symmetry.space_group_name_H-M   'P 1'
#
loop_
_entity.id
_entity.type
_entity.pdbx_description
1 polymer ?
#
loop_
_entity_poly.entity_id
_entity_poly.type
_entity_poly.pdbx_seq_one_letter_code
_entity_poly.pdbx_strand_id
1 'polypeptide(L)'
;GTWSRLRLPCRPVGDAPTVEVVDLRAELAEGNRGLLSRRLDDALADLDTASGEQAILVLNRRGTASVVLCRDCGHVQACPDCERPLVYHQAGTTLRCHHCGRATPLATRCPVCASPRIRYLGGGTERVEREVRAAHPRLRVARLDRDVAERRGAAARVIDDFAAGRSDVLVGTSLVAKG
;
A
#
# COMPACT_ATOMS: atom_id res chain seq x y z
N GLY A 1 0.58 20.87 36.57
CA GLY A 1 -0.26 21.27 35.42
C GLY A 1 -1.48 20.38 35.37
N THR A 2 -2.67 20.99 35.38
CA THR A 2 -3.96 20.32 35.27
C THR A 2 -4.27 20.09 33.79
N TRP A 3 -4.54 18.83 33.40
CA TRP A 3 -4.96 18.47 32.05
C TRP A 3 -6.48 18.56 31.96
N SER A 4 -6.99 19.25 30.95
CA SER A 4 -8.42 19.28 30.61
C SER A 4 -8.70 18.31 29.46
N ARG A 5 -9.69 17.43 29.64
CA ARG A 5 -10.15 16.52 28.60
C ARG A 5 -11.24 17.20 27.80
N LEU A 6 -10.95 17.51 26.55
CA LEU A 6 -11.94 17.96 25.58
C LEU A 6 -12.53 16.76 24.83
N ARG A 7 -13.85 16.72 24.71
CA ARG A 7 -14.57 15.70 23.97
C ARG A 7 -15.30 16.37 22.80
N LEU A 8 -14.95 15.97 21.59
CA LEU A 8 -15.66 16.38 20.37
C LEU A 8 -16.75 15.34 20.09
N PRO A 9 -18.03 15.68 20.26
CA PRO A 9 -19.13 14.71 20.11
C PRO A 9 -19.43 14.38 18.64
N CYS A 10 -19.01 15.23 17.71
CA CYS A 10 -19.20 15.05 16.27
C CYS A 10 -18.00 15.58 15.50
N ARG A 11 -17.89 15.20 14.23
CA ARG A 11 -16.89 15.79 13.32
C ARG A 11 -17.25 17.27 13.08
N PRO A 12 -16.25 18.16 13.01
CA PRO A 12 -16.49 19.58 12.72
C PRO A 12 -17.06 19.82 11.34
N VAL A 13 -16.74 18.95 10.37
CA VAL A 13 -17.16 19.05 8.96
C VAL A 13 -17.45 17.67 8.40
N GLY A 14 -18.59 17.50 7.74
CA GLY A 14 -19.00 16.30 7.01
C GLY A 14 -19.42 15.12 7.90
N ASP A 15 -20.07 14.16 7.26
CA ASP A 15 -20.49 12.91 7.89
C ASP A 15 -19.32 11.94 8.11
N ALA A 16 -19.52 10.92 8.95
CA ALA A 16 -18.55 9.86 9.12
C ALA A 16 -18.39 9.08 7.80
N PRO A 17 -17.17 8.81 7.33
CA PRO A 17 -16.99 8.05 6.09
C PRO A 17 -17.46 6.62 6.27
N THR A 18 -18.02 6.05 5.23
CA THR A 18 -18.26 4.60 5.17
C THR A 18 -16.94 3.88 5.07
N VAL A 19 -16.74 2.89 5.93
CA VAL A 19 -15.53 2.05 5.94
C VAL A 19 -15.90 0.64 5.50
N GLU A 20 -15.21 0.14 4.49
CA GLU A 20 -15.34 -1.22 4.01
C GLU A 20 -14.00 -1.94 4.15
N VAL A 21 -14.03 -3.19 4.63
CA VAL A 21 -12.83 -4.03 4.79
C VAL A 21 -12.92 -5.18 3.80
N VAL A 22 -11.91 -5.29 2.93
CA VAL A 22 -11.82 -6.35 1.92
C VAL A 22 -10.75 -7.36 2.33
N ASP A 23 -11.13 -8.65 2.47
CA ASP A 23 -10.16 -9.72 2.71
C ASP A 23 -9.51 -10.18 1.38
N LEU A 24 -8.30 -9.73 1.13
CA LEU A 24 -7.54 -10.09 -0.07
C LEU A 24 -7.22 -11.60 -0.16
N ARG A 25 -7.32 -12.35 0.94
CA ARG A 25 -7.12 -13.81 0.92
C ARG A 25 -8.34 -14.49 0.30
N ALA A 26 -9.54 -14.02 0.61
CA ALA A 26 -10.78 -14.49 0.00
C ALA A 26 -10.77 -14.19 -1.50
N GLU A 27 -10.42 -12.95 -1.89
CA GLU A 27 -10.27 -12.55 -3.29
C GLU A 27 -9.26 -13.43 -4.06
N LEU A 28 -8.14 -13.76 -3.42
CA LEU A 28 -7.13 -14.65 -4.00
C LEU A 28 -7.67 -16.08 -4.20
N ALA A 29 -8.43 -16.61 -3.23
CA ALA A 29 -9.07 -17.92 -3.32
C ALA A 29 -10.09 -17.95 -4.48
N GLU A 30 -10.79 -16.87 -4.70
CA GLU A 30 -11.74 -16.67 -5.81
C GLU A 30 -11.08 -16.34 -7.16
N GLY A 31 -9.74 -16.35 -7.22
CA GLY A 31 -8.97 -16.20 -8.46
C GLY A 31 -8.49 -14.79 -8.76
N ASN A 32 -8.76 -13.78 -7.94
CA ASN A 32 -8.15 -12.47 -8.12
C ASN A 32 -6.65 -12.53 -7.76
N ARG A 33 -5.80 -12.42 -8.76
CA ARG A 33 -4.34 -12.47 -8.62
C ARG A 33 -3.69 -11.10 -8.80
N GLY A 34 -4.49 -10.07 -9.01
CA GLY A 34 -4.08 -8.68 -9.12
C GLY A 34 -3.56 -8.12 -7.78
N LEU A 35 -3.06 -6.92 -7.84
CA LEU A 35 -2.66 -6.16 -6.65
C LEU A 35 -3.86 -5.44 -6.04
N LEU A 36 -4.79 -5.02 -6.89
CA LEU A 36 -6.02 -4.35 -6.49
C LEU A 36 -7.10 -5.40 -6.18
N SER A 37 -7.90 -5.16 -5.13
CA SER A 37 -9.12 -5.93 -4.93
C SER A 37 -10.15 -5.56 -6.00
N ARG A 38 -11.08 -6.47 -6.31
CA ARG A 38 -12.18 -6.18 -7.24
C ARG A 38 -12.98 -4.97 -6.77
N ARG A 39 -13.24 -4.90 -5.46
CA ARG A 39 -13.97 -3.77 -4.87
C ARG A 39 -13.26 -2.42 -5.06
N LEU A 40 -11.92 -2.39 -4.95
CA LEU A 40 -11.15 -1.18 -5.23
C LEU A 40 -11.10 -0.86 -6.72
N ASP A 41 -10.99 -1.88 -7.57
CA ASP A 41 -10.99 -1.74 -9.02
C ASP A 41 -12.33 -1.15 -9.51
N ASP A 42 -13.47 -1.69 -9.01
CA ASP A 42 -14.81 -1.16 -9.27
C ASP A 42 -14.93 0.30 -8.82
N ALA A 43 -14.48 0.62 -7.58
CA ALA A 43 -14.54 1.99 -7.07
C ALA A 43 -13.71 3.00 -7.90
N LEU A 44 -12.58 2.55 -8.46
CA LEU A 44 -11.78 3.38 -9.38
C LEU A 44 -12.44 3.50 -10.76
N ALA A 45 -13.13 2.44 -11.20
CA ALA A 45 -13.90 2.46 -12.44
C ALA A 45 -15.10 3.42 -12.36
N ASP A 46 -15.73 3.50 -11.21
CA ASP A 46 -16.93 4.34 -10.99
C ASP A 46 -16.59 5.80 -10.64
N LEU A 47 -15.30 6.14 -10.46
CA LEU A 47 -14.88 7.48 -10.05
C LEU A 47 -15.34 8.55 -11.06
N ASP A 48 -16.22 9.45 -10.61
CA ASP A 48 -16.72 10.56 -11.44
C ASP A 48 -15.77 11.76 -11.39
N THR A 49 -14.77 11.70 -12.25
CA THR A 49 -13.78 12.78 -12.37
C THR A 49 -14.34 14.07 -12.95
N ALA A 50 -15.50 14.02 -13.61
CA ALA A 50 -16.17 15.21 -14.15
C ALA A 50 -16.82 16.05 -13.04
N SER A 51 -17.30 15.40 -11.96
CA SER A 51 -17.79 16.08 -10.76
C SER A 51 -16.65 16.49 -9.79
N GLY A 52 -15.41 16.18 -10.13
CA GLY A 52 -14.25 16.48 -9.29
C GLY A 52 -13.95 15.44 -8.23
N GLU A 53 -14.52 14.23 -8.34
CA GLU A 53 -14.15 13.13 -7.44
C GLU A 53 -12.71 12.72 -7.63
N GLN A 54 -12.03 12.41 -6.51
CA GLN A 54 -10.65 12.00 -6.47
C GLN A 54 -10.45 10.84 -5.52
N ALA A 55 -9.41 10.01 -5.74
CA ALA A 55 -9.06 8.89 -4.89
C ALA A 55 -7.64 9.03 -4.33
N ILE A 56 -7.44 8.63 -3.07
CA ILE A 56 -6.12 8.53 -2.45
C ILE A 56 -5.88 7.06 -2.07
N LEU A 57 -4.86 6.46 -2.65
CA LEU A 57 -4.42 5.10 -2.34
C LEU A 57 -3.23 5.15 -1.39
N VAL A 58 -3.48 4.84 -0.13
CA VAL A 58 -2.45 4.86 0.92
C VAL A 58 -1.88 3.47 1.12
N LEU A 59 -0.62 3.30 0.77
CA LEU A 59 0.12 2.10 1.11
C LEU A 59 0.72 2.26 2.50
N ASN A 60 0.15 1.59 3.49
CA ASN A 60 0.69 1.60 4.85
C ASN A 60 1.95 0.74 4.92
N ARG A 61 3.02 1.21 4.27
CA ARG A 61 4.28 0.50 4.20
C ARG A 61 5.40 1.37 4.76
N ARG A 62 5.86 1.02 5.95
CA ARG A 62 7.10 1.58 6.49
C ARG A 62 8.29 0.88 5.83
N GLY A 63 9.03 1.61 4.98
CA GLY A 63 10.25 1.15 4.34
C GLY A 63 10.04 0.43 2.99
N THR A 64 11.11 0.33 2.21
CA THR A 64 11.22 -0.38 0.91
C THR A 64 11.16 -1.90 1.04
N ALA A 65 10.72 -2.39 2.18
CA ALA A 65 10.79 -3.76 2.58
C ALA A 65 9.72 -4.63 1.91
N SER A 66 10.15 -5.55 1.07
CA SER A 66 9.28 -6.55 0.46
C SER A 66 9.01 -7.69 1.44
N VAL A 67 7.79 -7.80 1.92
CA VAL A 67 7.35 -8.96 2.69
C VAL A 67 7.24 -10.16 1.75
N VAL A 68 7.74 -11.30 2.18
CA VAL A 68 7.66 -12.55 1.42
C VAL A 68 6.51 -13.38 1.95
N LEU A 69 5.55 -13.68 1.08
CA LEU A 69 4.39 -14.50 1.43
C LEU A 69 4.13 -15.63 0.44
N CYS A 70 3.50 -16.67 0.94
CA CYS A 70 2.94 -17.73 0.11
C CYS A 70 1.58 -17.30 -0.43
N ARG A 71 1.37 -17.42 -1.75
CA ARG A 71 0.09 -17.10 -2.39
C ARG A 71 -1.00 -18.13 -2.14
N ASP A 72 -0.63 -19.35 -1.75
CA ASP A 72 -1.63 -20.41 -1.58
C ASP A 72 -2.19 -20.47 -0.16
N CYS A 73 -1.36 -20.24 0.87
CA CYS A 73 -1.82 -20.31 2.27
C CYS A 73 -1.71 -18.98 3.03
N GLY A 74 -1.22 -17.91 2.39
CA GLY A 74 -1.05 -16.60 3.03
C GLY A 74 0.10 -16.52 4.05
N HIS A 75 0.88 -17.60 4.25
CA HIS A 75 1.97 -17.61 5.22
C HIS A 75 3.00 -16.52 4.88
N VAL A 76 3.28 -15.66 5.84
CA VAL A 76 4.31 -14.62 5.78
C VAL A 76 5.58 -15.15 6.41
N GLN A 77 6.72 -15.06 5.71
CA GLN A 77 7.99 -15.47 6.28
C GLN A 77 8.39 -14.55 7.43
N ALA A 78 8.47 -15.10 8.63
CA ALA A 78 8.82 -14.39 9.85
C ALA A 78 10.22 -14.76 10.33
N CYS A 79 10.83 -13.86 11.09
CA CYS A 79 12.09 -14.11 11.78
C CYS A 79 11.89 -15.17 12.87
N PRO A 80 12.68 -16.24 12.92
CA PRO A 80 12.52 -17.26 13.94
C PRO A 80 12.83 -16.78 15.36
N ASP A 81 13.60 -15.70 15.51
CA ASP A 81 13.96 -15.15 16.82
C ASP A 81 13.01 -14.06 17.32
N CYS A 82 12.36 -13.32 16.40
CA CYS A 82 11.57 -12.14 16.73
C CYS A 82 10.12 -12.23 16.28
N GLU A 83 9.75 -13.28 15.54
CA GLU A 83 8.41 -13.50 14.93
C GLU A 83 7.94 -12.34 14.02
N ARG A 84 8.82 -11.38 13.73
CA ARG A 84 8.52 -10.23 12.85
C ARG A 84 8.70 -10.62 11.40
N PRO A 85 7.91 -10.05 10.47
CA PRO A 85 8.08 -10.29 9.05
C PRO A 85 9.51 -10.03 8.59
N LEU A 86 10.06 -10.98 7.86
CA LEU A 86 11.36 -10.83 7.21
C LEU A 86 11.21 -9.98 5.95
N VAL A 87 12.26 -9.23 5.66
CA VAL A 87 12.31 -8.24 4.61
C VAL A 87 13.29 -8.65 3.53
N TYR A 88 12.83 -8.64 2.29
CA TYR A 88 13.69 -8.85 1.13
C TYR A 88 14.40 -7.56 0.71
N HIS A 89 15.71 -7.64 0.54
CA HIS A 89 16.51 -6.57 -0.03
C HIS A 89 16.99 -6.97 -1.43
N GLN A 90 16.74 -6.11 -2.42
CA GLN A 90 17.10 -6.38 -3.83
C GLN A 90 18.60 -6.59 -4.07
N ALA A 91 19.45 -6.08 -3.19
CA ALA A 91 20.91 -6.21 -3.30
C ALA A 91 21.45 -7.61 -2.95
N GLY A 92 20.59 -8.55 -2.55
CA GLY A 92 20.98 -9.91 -2.18
C GLY A 92 19.80 -10.88 -2.21
N THR A 93 20.09 -12.17 -2.37
CA THR A 93 19.11 -13.26 -2.32
C THR A 93 18.72 -13.65 -0.88
N THR A 94 18.79 -12.71 0.06
CA THR A 94 18.58 -12.93 1.48
C THR A 94 17.44 -12.08 2.03
N LEU A 95 16.75 -12.65 3.01
CA LEU A 95 15.78 -11.95 3.84
C LEU A 95 16.48 -11.43 5.09
N ARG A 96 16.15 -10.22 5.53
CA ARG A 96 16.68 -9.65 6.77
C ARG A 96 15.58 -9.28 7.75
N CYS A 97 15.81 -9.55 9.01
CA CYS A 97 15.02 -9.00 10.09
C CYS A 97 15.54 -7.61 10.45
N HIS A 98 14.69 -6.58 10.31
CA HIS A 98 15.05 -5.21 10.67
C HIS A 98 15.10 -4.95 12.19
N HIS A 99 14.70 -5.94 13.01
CA HIS A 99 14.74 -5.83 14.45
C HIS A 99 16.05 -6.38 15.04
N CYS A 100 16.40 -7.64 14.71
CA CYS A 100 17.58 -8.30 15.27
C CYS A 100 18.75 -8.43 14.27
N GLY A 101 18.56 -7.99 13.02
CA GLY A 101 19.58 -8.06 11.97
C GLY A 101 19.79 -9.47 11.36
N ARG A 102 19.06 -10.48 11.83
CA ARG A 102 19.20 -11.84 11.32
C ARG A 102 18.98 -11.89 9.82
N ALA A 103 19.88 -12.52 9.10
CA ALA A 103 19.76 -12.85 7.70
C ALA A 103 19.35 -14.32 7.54
N THR A 104 18.39 -14.58 6.64
CA THR A 104 17.89 -15.92 6.32
C THR A 104 17.89 -16.10 4.81
N PRO A 105 18.23 -17.29 4.30
CA PRO A 105 18.07 -17.57 2.88
C PRO A 105 16.62 -17.40 2.41
N LEU A 106 16.49 -17.07 1.15
CA LEU A 106 15.19 -17.00 0.52
C LEU A 106 14.59 -18.39 0.41
N ALA A 107 13.41 -18.61 0.98
CA ALA A 107 12.73 -19.88 0.80
C ALA A 107 12.23 -20.02 -0.64
N THR A 108 12.53 -21.13 -1.30
CA THR A 108 12.03 -21.47 -2.63
C THR A 108 10.65 -22.13 -2.58
N ARG A 109 10.28 -22.64 -1.41
CA ARG A 109 8.99 -23.26 -1.11
C ARG A 109 8.44 -22.74 0.22
N CYS A 110 7.12 -22.70 0.33
CA CYS A 110 6.47 -22.33 1.57
C CYS A 110 6.76 -23.34 2.69
N PRO A 111 7.23 -22.91 3.86
CA PRO A 111 7.49 -23.83 4.97
C PRO A 111 6.22 -24.45 5.56
N VAL A 112 5.03 -23.90 5.26
CA VAL A 112 3.75 -24.40 5.80
C VAL A 112 3.04 -25.34 4.83
N CYS A 113 2.93 -24.96 3.54
CA CYS A 113 2.17 -25.75 2.56
C CYS A 113 3.02 -26.30 1.41
N ALA A 114 4.34 -26.16 1.48
CA ALA A 114 5.32 -26.61 0.48
C ALA A 114 5.12 -26.02 -0.95
N SER A 115 4.18 -25.07 -1.13
CA SER A 115 3.94 -24.45 -2.40
C SER A 115 5.16 -23.69 -2.92
N PRO A 116 5.49 -23.77 -4.22
CA PRO A 116 6.52 -22.95 -4.84
C PRO A 116 6.03 -21.52 -5.13
N ARG A 117 4.76 -21.20 -4.86
CA ARG A 117 4.14 -19.92 -5.20
C ARG A 117 4.42 -18.84 -4.15
N ILE A 118 5.71 -18.64 -3.88
CA ILE A 118 6.20 -17.57 -3.02
C ILE A 118 6.24 -16.27 -3.83
N ARG A 119 5.71 -15.22 -3.25
CA ARG A 119 5.72 -13.87 -3.85
C ARG A 119 6.33 -12.87 -2.89
N TYR A 120 7.08 -11.98 -3.47
CA TYR A 120 7.56 -10.78 -2.81
C TYR A 120 6.44 -9.74 -2.89
N LEU A 121 5.79 -9.45 -1.79
CA LEU A 121 4.92 -8.28 -1.68
C LEU A 121 5.80 -7.06 -1.45
N GLY A 122 6.37 -6.61 -2.52
CA GLY A 122 7.16 -5.42 -2.65
C GLY A 122 6.77 -4.71 -3.91
N GLY A 123 5.49 -4.51 -4.12
CA GLY A 123 5.03 -3.48 -5.00
C GLY A 123 5.09 -2.19 -4.21
N GLY A 124 6.13 -1.39 -4.38
CA GLY A 124 6.11 -0.02 -3.92
C GLY A 124 4.98 0.75 -4.60
N THR A 125 4.75 1.96 -4.17
CA THR A 125 3.84 2.93 -4.78
C THR A 125 3.96 2.95 -6.30
N GLU A 126 5.16 2.75 -6.84
CA GLU A 126 5.43 2.66 -8.28
C GLU A 126 4.70 1.49 -8.97
N ARG A 127 4.62 0.34 -8.31
CA ARG A 127 3.88 -0.80 -8.88
C ARG A 127 2.38 -0.55 -8.84
N VAL A 128 1.86 0.01 -7.73
CA VAL A 128 0.44 0.37 -7.64
C VAL A 128 0.09 1.42 -8.67
N GLU A 129 0.91 2.47 -8.82
CA GLU A 129 0.76 3.49 -9.86
C GLU A 129 0.67 2.86 -11.24
N ARG A 130 1.59 1.97 -11.58
CA ARG A 130 1.61 1.29 -12.88
C ARG A 130 0.38 0.41 -13.09
N GLU A 131 -0.06 -0.34 -12.08
CA GLU A 131 -1.24 -1.21 -12.20
C GLU A 131 -2.52 -0.38 -12.34
N VAL A 132 -2.67 0.72 -11.57
CA VAL A 132 -3.83 1.63 -11.72
C VAL A 132 -3.83 2.27 -13.12
N ARG A 133 -2.70 2.77 -13.61
CA ARG A 133 -2.61 3.34 -14.96
C ARG A 133 -2.95 2.33 -16.06
N ALA A 134 -2.57 1.07 -15.89
CA ALA A 134 -2.85 0.01 -16.86
C ALA A 134 -4.33 -0.41 -16.85
N ALA A 135 -4.94 -0.52 -15.67
CA ALA A 135 -6.34 -0.89 -15.51
C ALA A 135 -7.30 0.25 -15.86
N HIS A 136 -6.93 1.50 -15.51
CA HIS A 136 -7.76 2.70 -15.69
C HIS A 136 -7.04 3.79 -16.49
N PRO A 137 -6.85 3.64 -17.82
CA PRO A 137 -6.08 4.60 -18.64
C PRO A 137 -6.68 6.02 -18.68
N ARG A 138 -7.97 6.16 -18.33
CA ARG A 138 -8.67 7.45 -18.26
C ARG A 138 -8.27 8.29 -17.04
N LEU A 139 -7.75 7.64 -15.97
CA LEU A 139 -7.41 8.31 -14.73
C LEU A 139 -5.99 8.89 -14.76
N ARG A 140 -5.87 10.14 -14.36
CA ARG A 140 -4.59 10.83 -14.19
C ARG A 140 -4.02 10.46 -12.83
N VAL A 141 -3.03 9.58 -12.80
CA VAL A 141 -2.44 9.06 -11.56
C VAL A 141 -1.18 9.83 -11.21
N ALA A 142 -1.09 10.34 -9.99
CA ALA A 142 0.11 10.92 -9.39
C ALA A 142 0.65 10.01 -8.29
N ARG A 143 1.96 10.10 -8.02
CA ARG A 143 2.62 9.34 -6.96
C ARG A 143 3.36 10.27 -6.00
N LEU A 144 3.20 10.00 -4.69
CA LEU A 144 3.91 10.69 -3.62
C LEU A 144 4.46 9.68 -2.61
N ASP A 145 5.73 9.39 -2.73
CA ASP A 145 6.50 8.59 -1.79
C ASP A 145 7.83 9.27 -1.47
N ARG A 146 8.69 8.57 -0.74
CA ARG A 146 9.98 9.12 -0.33
C ARG A 146 10.86 9.49 -1.53
N ASP A 147 10.88 8.65 -2.57
CA ASP A 147 11.75 8.85 -3.74
C ASP A 147 11.33 10.12 -4.52
N VAL A 148 10.03 10.39 -4.58
CA VAL A 148 9.48 11.63 -5.15
C VAL A 148 9.76 12.80 -4.22
N ALA A 149 9.56 12.63 -2.90
CA ALA A 149 9.70 13.70 -1.91
C ALA A 149 11.17 14.18 -1.72
N GLU A 150 12.16 13.33 -1.98
CA GLU A 150 13.58 13.70 -1.91
C GLU A 150 13.96 14.73 -2.97
N ARG A 151 13.20 14.87 -4.03
CA ARG A 151 13.41 15.92 -5.04
C ARG A 151 12.83 17.24 -4.53
N ARG A 152 13.67 18.27 -4.46
CA ARG A 152 13.30 19.59 -3.91
C ARG A 152 12.01 20.15 -4.53
N GLY A 153 11.02 20.40 -3.69
CA GLY A 153 9.72 20.97 -4.10
C GLY A 153 8.79 20.02 -4.86
N ALA A 154 9.18 18.76 -5.09
CA ALA A 154 8.32 17.81 -5.82
C ALA A 154 7.09 17.41 -5.01
N ALA A 155 7.23 17.19 -3.70
CA ALA A 155 6.11 16.84 -2.84
C ALA A 155 5.02 17.92 -2.83
N ALA A 156 5.41 19.18 -2.65
CA ALA A 156 4.46 20.30 -2.67
C ALA A 156 3.74 20.38 -4.02
N ARG A 157 4.47 20.29 -5.14
CA ARG A 157 3.83 20.29 -6.47
C ARG A 157 2.83 19.16 -6.67
N VAL A 158 3.15 17.93 -6.24
CA VAL A 158 2.23 16.81 -6.37
C VAL A 158 0.96 17.04 -5.53
N ILE A 159 1.10 17.57 -4.32
CA ILE A 159 -0.03 17.90 -3.45
C ILE A 159 -0.87 19.02 -4.06
N ASP A 160 -0.24 20.12 -4.53
CA ASP A 160 -0.92 21.24 -5.16
C ASP A 160 -1.63 20.82 -6.45
N ASP A 161 -1.00 19.95 -7.25
CA ASP A 161 -1.59 19.40 -8.46
C ASP A 161 -2.82 18.52 -8.15
N PHE A 162 -2.73 17.71 -7.11
CA PHE A 162 -3.87 16.91 -6.67
C PHE A 162 -4.99 17.80 -6.11
N ALA A 163 -4.69 18.72 -5.23
CA ALA A 163 -5.68 19.65 -4.66
C ALA A 163 -6.37 20.51 -5.73
N ALA A 164 -5.68 20.83 -6.82
CA ALA A 164 -6.23 21.58 -7.95
C ALA A 164 -6.94 20.70 -9.00
N GLY A 165 -7.17 19.42 -8.74
CA GLY A 165 -7.85 18.51 -9.66
C GLY A 165 -7.05 18.16 -10.92
N ARG A 166 -5.73 18.39 -10.94
CA ARG A 166 -4.85 18.04 -12.08
C ARG A 166 -4.49 16.55 -12.12
N SER A 167 -4.75 15.81 -11.04
CA SER A 167 -4.70 14.36 -11.00
C SER A 167 -5.92 13.80 -10.28
N ASP A 168 -6.38 12.62 -10.70
CA ASP A 168 -7.60 11.99 -10.23
C ASP A 168 -7.30 10.98 -9.12
N VAL A 169 -6.13 10.35 -9.18
CA VAL A 169 -5.68 9.36 -8.19
C VAL A 169 -4.30 9.72 -7.66
N LEU A 170 -4.18 9.80 -6.34
CA LEU A 170 -2.89 9.98 -5.66
C LEU A 170 -2.47 8.67 -4.97
N VAL A 171 -1.40 8.07 -5.42
CA VAL A 171 -0.82 6.86 -4.82
C VAL A 171 0.36 7.25 -3.93
N GLY A 172 0.35 6.84 -2.67
CA GLY A 172 1.46 7.18 -1.79
C GLY A 172 1.55 6.35 -0.52
N THR A 173 2.52 6.70 0.30
CA THR A 173 2.72 6.14 1.63
C THR A 173 2.04 7.04 2.68
N SER A 174 2.35 6.86 3.96
CA SER A 174 1.86 7.75 5.02
C SER A 174 2.18 9.25 4.80
N LEU A 175 2.98 9.61 3.80
CA LEU A 175 3.23 11.00 3.42
C LEU A 175 1.96 11.68 2.90
N VAL A 176 1.11 10.96 2.16
CA VAL A 176 -0.16 11.51 1.63
C VAL A 176 -1.24 11.67 2.71
N ALA A 177 -1.09 11.02 3.86
CA ALA A 177 -2.05 11.08 4.97
C ALA A 177 -1.71 12.15 6.03
N LYS A 178 -0.58 12.86 5.85
CA LYS A 178 -0.09 13.89 6.77
C LYS A 178 -0.21 15.32 6.21
N GLY A 179 -0.96 15.45 5.12
CA GLY A 179 -1.22 16.74 4.47
C GLY A 179 -1.98 17.73 5.32
#